data_8fd3fef7eaa0976e0ce4a92ff394e70e
#
_entry.id   8fd3fef7eaa0976e0ce4a92ff394e70e
#
_cell.length_a   1.000
_cell.length_b   1.000
_cell.length_c   1.000
_cell.angle_alpha   90.00
_cell.angle_beta   90.00
_cell.angle_gamma   90.00
#
_symmetry.space_group_name_H-M   'P 1'
#
loop_
_entity.id
_entity.type
_entity.pdbx_description
1 polymer ?
#
loop_
_entity_poly.entity_id
_entity_poly.type
_entity_poly.pdbx_seq_one_letter_code
_entity_poly.pdbx_strand_id
1 'polypeptide(L)'
;MRVFAIADPHLSRADPKPMTIFGDGWTGHPERFFEGWRKTVAEGDLVLVPGDVSWAMTLAGALPDLDDLAALPGQKVLLRGNHDYWWSSLSKLRAALPEGMFALQNDALRLDSVVVAGTRGWVTPGSSDFSAEDEKIYERELGRLKLSLNAAAKLKRPGDRLVVMLHYPPTNLRLEPSGFTELLAGAGADAVVFGHLHGERRAVDAIGETPAYLVAADALSFVPKLILEK
;
A
#
# COMPACT_ATOMS: atom_id res chain seq x y z
N MET A 1 -18.56 7.63 1.76
CA MET A 1 -17.18 7.38 1.32
C MET A 1 -16.92 5.88 1.42
N ARG A 2 -16.60 5.23 0.32
CA ARG A 2 -16.10 3.85 0.30
C ARG A 2 -14.59 3.89 0.34
N VAL A 3 -13.97 2.84 0.85
CA VAL A 3 -12.50 2.69 0.88
C VAL A 3 -12.11 1.53 -0.02
N PHE A 4 -11.31 1.81 -1.01
CA PHE A 4 -10.72 0.83 -1.92
C PHE A 4 -9.23 0.68 -1.66
N ALA A 5 -8.63 -0.39 -2.16
CA ALA A 5 -7.18 -0.55 -2.20
C ALA A 5 -6.72 -1.27 -3.47
N ILE A 6 -5.56 -0.85 -3.98
CA ILE A 6 -4.82 -1.51 -5.05
C ILE A 6 -3.35 -1.11 -4.95
N ALA A 7 -2.44 -2.07 -4.94
CA ALA A 7 -0.99 -1.86 -4.83
C ALA A 7 -0.29 -2.22 -6.14
N ASP A 8 0.99 -1.90 -6.21
CA ASP A 8 1.89 -2.40 -7.26
C ASP A 8 1.44 -2.08 -8.70
N PRO A 9 0.98 -0.85 -9.00
CA PRO A 9 0.63 -0.50 -10.37
C PRO A 9 1.87 -0.41 -11.28
N HIS A 10 3.07 -0.27 -10.73
CA HIS A 10 4.33 -0.26 -11.47
C HIS A 10 4.31 0.64 -12.72
N LEU A 11 3.81 1.85 -12.55
CA LEU A 11 3.75 2.83 -13.63
C LEU A 11 5.15 3.25 -14.10
N SER A 12 5.28 3.65 -15.34
CA SER A 12 6.59 3.98 -15.92
C SER A 12 6.47 4.91 -17.13
N ARG A 13 5.65 5.96 -17.04
CA ARG A 13 5.34 6.86 -18.16
C ARG A 13 6.56 7.60 -18.68
N ALA A 14 7.43 8.09 -17.77
CA ALA A 14 8.61 8.86 -18.16
C ALA A 14 9.73 7.99 -18.78
N ASP A 15 9.85 6.74 -18.34
CA ASP A 15 10.86 5.76 -18.81
C ASP A 15 10.18 4.38 -18.88
N PRO A 16 9.48 4.07 -19.99
CA PRO A 16 8.65 2.87 -20.09
C PRO A 16 9.41 1.57 -19.84
N LYS A 17 8.96 0.80 -18.85
CA LYS A 17 9.49 -0.51 -18.50
C LYS A 17 8.42 -1.59 -18.73
N PRO A 18 8.66 -2.54 -19.66
CA PRO A 18 7.66 -3.54 -20.00
C PRO A 18 7.52 -4.54 -18.86
N MET A 19 6.36 -4.53 -18.18
CA MET A 19 6.03 -5.48 -17.12
C MET A 19 5.75 -6.90 -17.65
N THR A 20 5.59 -7.09 -18.95
CA THR A 20 5.39 -8.40 -19.60
C THR A 20 6.55 -9.37 -19.39
N ILE A 21 7.73 -8.89 -18.99
CA ILE A 21 8.85 -9.76 -18.56
C ILE A 21 8.50 -10.61 -17.31
N PHE A 22 7.49 -10.19 -16.54
CA PHE A 22 6.98 -10.92 -15.37
C PHE A 22 5.77 -11.82 -15.70
N GLY A 23 5.39 -11.92 -16.97
CA GLY A 23 4.34 -12.79 -17.48
C GLY A 23 3.26 -12.05 -18.30
N ASP A 24 2.52 -12.82 -19.10
CA ASP A 24 1.50 -12.31 -20.02
C ASP A 24 0.34 -11.60 -19.30
N GLY A 25 0.12 -11.91 -18.03
CA GLY A 25 -0.89 -11.24 -17.17
C GLY A 25 -0.70 -9.72 -17.09
N TRP A 26 0.52 -9.22 -17.35
CA TRP A 26 0.87 -7.80 -17.34
C TRP A 26 0.67 -7.08 -18.70
N THR A 27 0.22 -7.79 -19.74
CA THR A 27 -0.02 -7.19 -21.04
C THR A 27 -1.05 -6.05 -20.95
N GLY A 28 -0.66 -4.84 -21.37
CA GLY A 28 -1.49 -3.64 -21.32
C GLY A 28 -1.88 -3.22 -19.89
N HIS A 29 -1.03 -3.51 -18.89
CA HIS A 29 -1.35 -3.26 -17.48
C HIS A 29 -1.65 -1.81 -17.13
N PRO A 30 -0.94 -0.78 -17.67
CA PRO A 30 -1.27 0.60 -17.33
C PRO A 30 -2.70 0.97 -17.72
N GLU A 31 -3.10 0.63 -18.95
CA GLU A 31 -4.45 0.91 -19.46
C GLU A 31 -5.51 0.16 -18.65
N ARG A 32 -5.27 -1.13 -18.35
CA ARG A 32 -6.19 -1.96 -17.55
C ARG A 32 -6.35 -1.41 -16.14
N PHE A 33 -5.26 -0.94 -15.52
CA PHE A 33 -5.28 -0.32 -14.20
C PHE A 33 -6.11 0.98 -14.20
N PHE A 34 -5.87 1.87 -15.16
CA PHE A 34 -6.62 3.11 -15.27
C PHE A 34 -8.11 2.88 -15.60
N GLU A 35 -8.40 1.91 -16.45
CA GLU A 35 -9.78 1.55 -16.80
C GLU A 35 -10.51 0.92 -15.61
N GLY A 36 -9.89 -0.04 -14.94
CA GLY A 36 -10.43 -0.69 -13.74
C GLY A 36 -10.75 0.31 -12.63
N TRP A 37 -9.84 1.28 -12.42
CA TRP A 37 -10.05 2.34 -11.43
C TRP A 37 -11.25 3.22 -11.79
N ARG A 38 -11.30 3.75 -13.03
CA ARG A 38 -12.41 4.63 -13.46
C ARG A 38 -13.78 3.96 -13.42
N LYS A 39 -13.85 2.66 -13.63
CA LYS A 39 -15.11 1.88 -13.56
C LYS A 39 -15.58 1.64 -12.11
N THR A 40 -14.68 1.70 -11.14
CA THR A 40 -14.94 1.20 -9.78
C THR A 40 -15.03 2.32 -8.75
N VAL A 41 -14.18 3.33 -8.86
CA VAL A 41 -14.00 4.40 -7.89
C VAL A 41 -14.76 5.65 -8.30
N ALA A 42 -15.40 6.33 -7.34
CA ALA A 42 -16.07 7.63 -7.52
C ALA A 42 -15.28 8.75 -6.82
N GLU A 43 -15.60 10.02 -7.15
CA GLU A 43 -14.91 11.21 -6.61
C GLU A 43 -14.92 11.29 -5.07
N GLY A 44 -15.96 10.81 -4.43
CA GLY A 44 -16.08 10.83 -2.95
C GLY A 44 -15.44 9.63 -2.25
N ASP A 45 -14.74 8.74 -2.96
CA ASP A 45 -14.13 7.55 -2.39
C ASP A 45 -12.67 7.79 -1.98
N LEU A 46 -12.13 6.91 -1.14
CA LEU A 46 -10.73 6.86 -0.73
C LEU A 46 -10.08 5.61 -1.33
N VAL A 47 -8.91 5.76 -1.94
CA VAL A 47 -8.13 4.64 -2.45
C VAL A 47 -6.77 4.58 -1.76
N LEU A 48 -6.46 3.43 -1.20
CA LEU A 48 -5.19 3.12 -0.57
C LEU A 48 -4.28 2.45 -1.59
N VAL A 49 -3.05 2.97 -1.74
CA VAL A 49 -2.05 2.43 -2.67
C VAL A 49 -0.82 1.99 -1.88
N PRO A 50 -0.78 0.71 -1.44
CA PRO A 50 0.28 0.17 -0.60
C PRO A 50 1.62 -0.07 -1.31
N GLY A 51 2.14 0.90 -2.05
CA GLY A 51 3.50 0.89 -2.59
C GLY A 51 3.65 0.37 -4.01
N ASP A 52 4.89 0.44 -4.48
CA ASP A 52 5.36 0.12 -5.83
C ASP A 52 4.56 0.84 -6.91
N VAL A 53 4.43 2.18 -6.73
CA VAL A 53 3.63 3.06 -7.56
C VAL A 53 4.29 3.29 -8.92
N SER A 54 5.59 3.60 -8.91
CA SER A 54 6.32 3.97 -10.13
C SER A 54 7.75 3.41 -10.15
N TRP A 55 8.18 3.00 -11.34
CA TRP A 55 9.56 2.58 -11.60
C TRP A 55 10.57 3.75 -11.68
N ALA A 56 10.13 4.98 -11.53
CA ALA A 56 11.02 6.13 -11.61
C ALA A 56 12.12 6.07 -10.56
N MET A 57 13.31 6.56 -10.91
CA MET A 57 14.46 6.61 -9.99
C MET A 57 14.51 7.91 -9.19
N THR A 58 13.78 8.95 -9.61
CA THR A 58 13.76 10.26 -8.98
C THR A 58 12.34 10.80 -8.86
N LEU A 59 12.10 11.68 -7.88
CA LEU A 59 10.79 12.30 -7.70
C LEU A 59 10.33 13.03 -8.97
N ALA A 60 11.22 13.75 -9.63
CA ALA A 60 10.89 14.43 -10.90
C ALA A 60 10.46 13.46 -12.00
N GLY A 61 11.10 12.29 -12.07
CA GLY A 61 10.71 11.22 -13.01
C GLY A 61 9.39 10.55 -12.67
N ALA A 62 8.99 10.55 -11.40
CA ALA A 62 7.70 9.97 -10.96
C ALA A 62 6.52 10.92 -11.15
N LEU A 63 6.75 12.24 -11.26
CA LEU A 63 5.66 13.22 -11.40
C LEU A 63 4.66 12.89 -12.52
N PRO A 64 5.07 12.47 -13.74
CA PRO A 64 4.11 12.09 -14.77
C PRO A 64 3.18 10.93 -14.36
N ASP A 65 3.68 9.93 -13.63
CA ASP A 65 2.87 8.82 -13.12
C ASP A 65 1.93 9.29 -12.00
N LEU A 66 2.42 10.18 -11.14
CA LEU A 66 1.62 10.76 -10.05
C LEU A 66 0.52 11.67 -10.58
N ASP A 67 0.78 12.44 -11.63
CA ASP A 67 -0.23 13.27 -12.30
C ASP A 67 -1.32 12.43 -12.95
N ASP A 68 -0.95 11.32 -13.64
CA ASP A 68 -1.91 10.38 -14.19
C ASP A 68 -2.77 9.73 -13.09
N LEU A 69 -2.15 9.37 -11.97
CA LEU A 69 -2.87 8.82 -10.82
C LEU A 69 -3.78 9.86 -10.15
N ALA A 70 -3.33 11.12 -10.08
CA ALA A 70 -4.12 12.22 -9.53
C ALA A 70 -5.38 12.51 -10.36
N ALA A 71 -5.29 12.37 -11.68
CA ALA A 71 -6.42 12.56 -12.61
C ALA A 71 -7.52 11.48 -12.48
N LEU A 72 -7.30 10.41 -11.74
CA LEU A 72 -8.31 9.40 -11.43
C LEU A 72 -9.24 9.88 -10.32
N PRO A 73 -10.51 9.42 -10.26
CA PRO A 73 -11.45 9.80 -9.20
C PRO A 73 -11.01 9.32 -7.81
N GLY A 74 -11.47 10.01 -6.77
CA GLY A 74 -11.25 9.71 -5.36
C GLY A 74 -9.96 10.28 -4.80
N GLN A 75 -9.86 10.36 -3.46
CA GLN A 75 -8.63 10.69 -2.75
C GLN A 75 -7.68 9.49 -2.69
N LYS A 76 -6.36 9.71 -2.68
CA LYS A 76 -5.35 8.65 -2.70
C LYS A 76 -4.41 8.76 -1.51
N VAL A 77 -4.20 7.67 -0.79
CA VAL A 77 -3.12 7.55 0.20
C VAL A 77 -2.06 6.61 -0.34
N LEU A 78 -0.87 7.14 -0.55
CA LEU A 78 0.28 6.40 -1.04
C LEU A 78 1.16 5.95 0.13
N LEU A 79 1.65 4.73 0.07
CA LEU A 79 2.73 4.21 0.90
C LEU A 79 3.92 3.87 0.02
N ARG A 80 5.13 3.90 0.58
CA ARG A 80 6.34 3.51 -0.16
C ARG A 80 6.44 2.00 -0.29
N GLY A 81 6.71 1.50 -1.51
CA GLY A 81 7.14 0.13 -1.77
C GLY A 81 8.66 -0.02 -1.84
N ASN A 82 9.14 -1.20 -2.23
CA ASN A 82 10.59 -1.45 -2.36
C ASN A 82 11.15 -0.93 -3.68
N HIS A 83 10.34 -0.81 -4.71
CA HIS A 83 10.72 -0.25 -6.02
C HIS A 83 10.48 1.25 -6.14
N ASP A 84 9.86 1.91 -5.15
CA ASP A 84 9.68 3.36 -5.16
C ASP A 84 10.98 4.10 -4.79
N TYR A 85 12.00 3.99 -5.65
CA TYR A 85 13.30 4.67 -5.47
C TYR A 85 13.17 6.19 -5.52
N TRP A 86 12.15 6.70 -6.21
CA TRP A 86 11.80 8.12 -6.31
C TRP A 86 11.32 8.73 -5.00
N TRP A 87 10.90 7.90 -4.02
CA TRP A 87 10.38 8.35 -2.73
C TRP A 87 11.47 9.09 -1.94
N SER A 88 11.42 10.40 -1.98
CA SER A 88 12.36 11.31 -1.32
C SER A 88 12.05 11.52 0.17
N SER A 89 12.57 12.57 0.79
CA SER A 89 12.13 12.93 2.14
C SER A 89 10.63 13.24 2.12
N LEU A 90 9.93 12.85 3.20
CA LEU A 90 8.47 12.97 3.28
C LEU A 90 7.99 14.42 3.06
N SER A 91 8.73 15.42 3.57
CA SER A 91 8.39 16.83 3.39
C SER A 91 8.47 17.27 1.91
N LYS A 92 9.53 16.86 1.20
CA LYS A 92 9.67 17.17 -0.23
C LYS A 92 8.60 16.46 -1.05
N LEU A 93 8.33 15.20 -0.72
CA LEU A 93 7.28 14.44 -1.39
C LEU A 93 5.90 15.11 -1.21
N ARG A 94 5.50 15.38 0.02
CA ARG A 94 4.21 16.01 0.32
C ARG A 94 4.04 17.39 -0.35
N ALA A 95 5.12 18.14 -0.50
CA ALA A 95 5.09 19.41 -1.21
C ALA A 95 4.94 19.27 -2.73
N ALA A 96 5.29 18.10 -3.29
CA ALA A 96 5.24 17.83 -4.72
C ALA A 96 3.99 17.03 -5.15
N LEU A 97 3.27 16.42 -4.20
CA LEU A 97 2.08 15.64 -4.52
C LEU A 97 0.96 16.54 -5.04
N PRO A 98 0.25 16.12 -6.11
CA PRO A 98 -0.99 16.76 -6.53
C PRO A 98 -2.05 16.81 -5.43
N GLU A 99 -3.01 17.73 -5.58
CA GLU A 99 -4.16 17.82 -4.67
C GLU A 99 -4.96 16.51 -4.60
N GLY A 100 -5.45 16.16 -3.41
CA GLY A 100 -6.17 14.91 -3.17
C GLY A 100 -5.29 13.67 -3.04
N MET A 101 -3.96 13.83 -3.09
CA MET A 101 -2.99 12.77 -2.85
C MET A 101 -2.21 13.00 -1.56
N PHE A 102 -2.04 11.95 -0.79
CA PHE A 102 -1.37 11.96 0.52
C PHE A 102 -0.29 10.89 0.59
N ALA A 103 0.86 11.22 1.17
CA ALA A 103 1.91 10.24 1.46
C ALA A 103 1.90 9.87 2.93
N LEU A 104 1.85 8.57 3.20
CA LEU A 104 1.95 7.96 4.53
C LEU A 104 3.36 7.39 4.73
N GLN A 105 4.00 7.74 5.84
CA GLN A 105 5.29 7.15 6.21
C GLN A 105 5.49 7.18 7.73
N ASN A 106 5.21 6.06 8.38
CA ASN A 106 5.39 5.87 9.83
C ASN A 106 4.56 6.82 10.72
N ASP A 107 3.68 7.59 10.16
CA ASP A 107 2.69 8.45 10.80
C ASP A 107 1.27 7.92 10.52
N ALA A 108 0.24 8.71 10.73
CA ALA A 108 -1.14 8.37 10.39
C ALA A 108 -1.85 9.58 9.78
N LEU A 109 -2.87 9.29 9.01
CA LEU A 109 -3.74 10.28 8.37
C LEU A 109 -5.18 10.01 8.79
N ARG A 110 -5.96 11.07 9.00
CA ARG A 110 -7.39 10.99 9.20
C ARG A 110 -8.10 11.70 8.06
N LEU A 111 -8.84 10.97 7.26
CA LEU A 111 -9.62 11.44 6.13
C LEU A 111 -11.09 11.10 6.40
N ASP A 112 -11.89 12.11 6.62
CA ASP A 112 -13.27 11.94 7.07
C ASP A 112 -13.37 11.13 8.38
N SER A 113 -13.98 9.94 8.31
CA SER A 113 -14.11 8.97 9.40
C SER A 113 -13.22 7.74 9.22
N VAL A 114 -12.19 7.84 8.40
CA VAL A 114 -11.19 6.77 8.21
C VAL A 114 -9.84 7.26 8.66
N VAL A 115 -9.21 6.50 9.55
CA VAL A 115 -7.81 6.67 9.96
C VAL A 115 -7.00 5.64 9.19
N VAL A 116 -5.94 6.10 8.54
CA VAL A 116 -5.00 5.26 7.81
C VAL A 116 -3.66 5.30 8.52
N ALA A 117 -3.13 4.13 8.85
CA ALA A 117 -1.81 3.93 9.43
C ALA A 117 -1.01 2.96 8.58
N GLY A 118 0.29 2.88 8.77
CA GLY A 118 1.09 1.87 8.10
C GLY A 118 2.57 2.18 8.01
N THR A 119 3.30 1.20 7.49
CA THR A 119 4.71 1.27 7.15
C THR A 119 4.97 0.37 5.95
N ARG A 120 6.14 0.53 5.32
CA ARG A 120 6.54 -0.34 4.21
C ARG A 120 6.51 -1.83 4.60
N GLY A 121 6.85 -2.17 5.83
CA GLY A 121 7.09 -3.54 6.23
C GLY A 121 8.43 -4.06 5.66
N TRP A 122 8.69 -5.33 5.84
CA TRP A 122 9.85 -6.04 5.31
C TRP A 122 9.60 -7.54 5.27
N VAL A 123 10.49 -8.28 4.61
CA VAL A 123 10.51 -9.75 4.69
C VAL A 123 10.52 -10.20 6.16
N THR A 124 9.75 -11.24 6.47
CA THR A 124 9.59 -11.71 7.85
C THR A 124 10.49 -12.88 8.15
N PRO A 125 10.88 -13.10 9.42
CA PRO A 125 11.61 -14.29 9.84
C PRO A 125 10.99 -15.57 9.32
N GLY A 126 11.82 -16.55 9.01
CA GLY A 126 11.38 -17.81 8.43
C GLY A 126 11.20 -17.78 6.91
N SER A 127 11.33 -16.64 6.23
CA SER A 127 11.49 -16.61 4.77
C SER A 127 12.80 -17.29 4.36
N SER A 128 12.81 -17.92 3.17
CA SER A 128 13.96 -18.71 2.69
C SER A 128 15.24 -17.89 2.49
N ASP A 129 15.09 -16.61 2.23
CA ASP A 129 16.11 -15.63 1.92
C ASP A 129 16.36 -14.62 3.07
N PHE A 130 15.77 -14.87 4.27
CA PHE A 130 15.92 -13.96 5.41
C PHE A 130 17.34 -13.98 5.97
N SER A 131 18.01 -12.85 5.92
CA SER A 131 19.41 -12.66 6.33
C SER A 131 19.55 -11.85 7.61
N ALA A 132 20.76 -11.73 8.15
CA ALA A 132 21.07 -10.89 9.32
C ALA A 132 20.89 -9.38 9.01
N GLU A 133 21.06 -8.96 7.75
CA GLU A 133 20.74 -7.60 7.31
C GLU A 133 19.24 -7.37 7.30
N ASP A 134 18.45 -8.35 6.87
CA ASP A 134 16.98 -8.27 6.87
C ASP A 134 16.43 -8.16 8.28
N GLU A 135 17.01 -8.86 9.24
CA GLU A 135 16.62 -8.76 10.66
C GLU A 135 16.67 -7.32 11.17
N LYS A 136 17.75 -6.58 10.87
CA LYS A 136 17.90 -5.17 11.26
C LYS A 136 16.85 -4.28 10.62
N ILE A 137 16.52 -4.56 9.35
CA ILE A 137 15.50 -3.79 8.64
C ILE A 137 14.12 -4.14 9.19
N TYR A 138 13.84 -5.41 9.41
CA TYR A 138 12.60 -5.93 9.98
C TYR A 138 12.31 -5.29 11.35
N GLU A 139 13.27 -5.31 12.28
CA GLU A 139 13.13 -4.67 13.59
C GLU A 139 12.86 -3.17 13.49
N ARG A 140 13.53 -2.49 12.58
CA ARG A 140 13.28 -1.07 12.31
C ARG A 140 11.87 -0.84 11.78
N GLU A 141 11.38 -1.68 10.88
CA GLU A 141 10.02 -1.55 10.33
C GLU A 141 8.94 -1.90 11.37
N LEU A 142 9.20 -2.84 12.30
CA LEU A 142 8.33 -3.06 13.47
C LEU A 142 8.23 -1.79 14.34
N GLY A 143 9.37 -1.15 14.61
CA GLY A 143 9.40 0.12 15.33
C GLY A 143 8.61 1.22 14.62
N ARG A 144 8.70 1.28 13.30
CA ARG A 144 7.95 2.22 12.45
C ARG A 144 6.46 1.95 12.45
N LEU A 145 6.05 0.68 12.41
CA LEU A 145 4.63 0.32 12.53
C LEU A 145 4.08 0.75 13.90
N LYS A 146 4.82 0.52 14.98
CA LYS A 146 4.43 1.00 16.33
C LYS A 146 4.22 2.51 16.37
N LEU A 147 5.13 3.28 15.74
CA LEU A 147 4.98 4.74 15.66
C LEU A 147 3.70 5.14 14.92
N SER A 148 3.43 4.51 13.78
CA SER A 148 2.24 4.78 12.97
C SER A 148 0.94 4.42 13.70
N LEU A 149 0.88 3.25 14.34
CA LEU A 149 -0.27 2.83 15.15
C LEU A 149 -0.52 3.78 16.34
N ASN A 150 0.54 4.23 17.02
CA ASN A 150 0.43 5.21 18.09
C ASN A 150 -0.08 6.58 17.59
N ALA A 151 0.33 7.00 16.39
CA ALA A 151 -0.19 8.20 15.76
C ALA A 151 -1.67 8.04 15.39
N ALA A 152 -2.06 6.88 14.86
CA ALA A 152 -3.44 6.57 14.54
C ALA A 152 -4.35 6.60 15.77
N ALA A 153 -3.89 6.01 16.88
CA ALA A 153 -4.64 6.01 18.14
C ALA A 153 -4.93 7.43 18.67
N LYS A 154 -4.02 8.40 18.42
CA LYS A 154 -4.22 9.81 18.79
C LYS A 154 -5.18 10.55 17.87
N LEU A 155 -5.29 10.13 16.61
CA LEU A 155 -6.16 10.76 15.61
C LEU A 155 -7.58 10.18 15.62
N LYS A 156 -7.71 8.90 15.99
CA LYS A 156 -8.98 8.15 15.95
C LYS A 156 -10.01 8.74 16.91
N ARG A 157 -11.20 8.97 16.41
CA ARG A 157 -12.37 9.46 17.17
C ARG A 157 -13.40 8.33 17.29
N PRO A 158 -14.36 8.43 18.24
CA PRO A 158 -15.45 7.47 18.32
C PRO A 158 -16.19 7.37 16.98
N GLY A 159 -16.37 6.14 16.49
CA GLY A 159 -17.01 5.86 15.20
C GLY A 159 -16.06 5.88 13.98
N ASP A 160 -14.79 6.28 14.15
CA ASP A 160 -13.82 6.18 13.05
C ASP A 160 -13.38 4.72 12.82
N ARG A 161 -13.14 4.40 11.55
CA ARG A 161 -12.58 3.12 11.11
C ARG A 161 -11.07 3.25 10.96
N LEU A 162 -10.32 2.20 11.30
CA LEU A 162 -8.87 2.15 11.14
C LEU A 162 -8.50 1.13 10.06
N VAL A 163 -7.78 1.57 9.03
CA VAL A 163 -7.15 0.69 8.04
C VAL A 163 -5.63 0.79 8.15
N VAL A 164 -4.96 -0.36 8.18
CA VAL A 164 -3.50 -0.40 8.22
C VAL A 164 -2.95 -0.86 6.87
N MET A 165 -2.02 -0.07 6.33
CA MET A 165 -1.32 -0.36 5.07
C MET A 165 0.06 -0.93 5.35
N LEU A 166 0.40 -2.02 4.71
CA LEU A 166 1.77 -2.50 4.56
C LEU A 166 2.07 -2.65 3.06
N HIS A 167 3.34 -2.51 2.65
CA HIS A 167 3.71 -2.96 1.30
C HIS A 167 4.08 -4.44 1.32
N TYR A 168 5.04 -4.83 2.17
CA TYR A 168 5.34 -6.25 2.36
C TYR A 168 4.23 -6.98 3.11
N PRO A 169 3.96 -8.25 2.81
CA PRO A 169 2.99 -9.04 3.54
C PRO A 169 3.40 -9.17 5.02
N PRO A 170 2.43 -9.25 5.94
CA PRO A 170 2.71 -9.38 7.39
C PRO A 170 3.23 -10.77 7.80
N THR A 171 3.27 -11.73 6.88
CA THR A 171 3.74 -13.12 7.08
C THR A 171 4.69 -13.53 5.97
N ASN A 172 5.45 -14.59 6.18
CA ASN A 172 6.16 -15.28 5.11
C ASN A 172 5.19 -16.14 4.24
N LEU A 173 5.73 -16.78 3.19
CA LEU A 173 4.94 -17.64 2.29
C LEU A 173 4.38 -18.90 2.95
N ARG A 174 4.86 -19.29 4.14
CA ARG A 174 4.29 -20.36 4.96
C ARG A 174 3.15 -19.89 5.86
N LEU A 175 2.83 -18.59 5.81
CA LEU A 175 1.82 -17.90 6.63
C LEU A 175 2.11 -17.96 8.13
N GLU A 176 3.39 -18.03 8.50
CA GLU A 176 3.81 -18.06 9.89
C GLU A 176 3.61 -16.68 10.54
N PRO A 177 3.18 -16.61 11.80
CA PRO A 177 3.09 -15.36 12.54
C PRO A 177 4.42 -14.60 12.59
N SER A 178 4.33 -13.29 12.69
CA SER A 178 5.49 -12.40 12.78
C SER A 178 5.20 -11.27 13.78
N GLY A 179 6.20 -10.49 14.12
CA GLY A 179 5.99 -9.28 14.92
C GLY A 179 5.02 -8.28 14.28
N PHE A 180 4.88 -8.28 12.94
CA PHE A 180 3.83 -7.49 12.29
C PHE A 180 2.44 -8.02 12.63
N THR A 181 2.21 -9.33 12.56
CA THR A 181 0.90 -9.91 12.89
C THR A 181 0.55 -9.68 14.36
N GLU A 182 1.52 -9.73 15.27
CA GLU A 182 1.31 -9.43 16.69
C GLU A 182 0.87 -7.97 16.91
N LEU A 183 1.56 -7.02 16.28
CA LEU A 183 1.21 -5.60 16.38
C LEU A 183 -0.17 -5.30 15.77
N LEU A 184 -0.48 -5.92 14.63
CA LEU A 184 -1.74 -5.72 13.93
C LEU A 184 -2.93 -6.34 14.69
N ALA A 185 -2.77 -7.51 15.31
CA ALA A 185 -3.80 -8.14 16.13
C ALA A 185 -4.20 -7.26 17.33
N GLY A 186 -3.24 -6.50 17.90
CA GLY A 186 -3.48 -5.56 19.00
C GLY A 186 -3.95 -4.17 18.59
N ALA A 187 -4.00 -3.87 17.28
CA ALA A 187 -4.24 -2.50 16.81
C ALA A 187 -5.72 -2.08 16.80
N GLY A 188 -6.66 -3.02 16.87
CA GLY A 188 -8.09 -2.74 16.71
C GLY A 188 -8.39 -2.16 15.31
N ALA A 189 -7.70 -2.64 14.29
CA ALA A 189 -7.92 -2.25 12.92
C ALA A 189 -9.19 -2.92 12.35
N ASP A 190 -9.87 -2.23 11.46
CA ASP A 190 -11.03 -2.75 10.73
C ASP A 190 -10.61 -3.54 9.49
N ALA A 191 -9.42 -3.24 8.96
CA ALA A 191 -8.80 -3.99 7.86
C ALA A 191 -7.29 -3.76 7.81
N VAL A 192 -6.58 -4.74 7.23
CA VAL A 192 -5.17 -4.63 6.81
C VAL A 192 -5.09 -4.84 5.31
N VAL A 193 -4.34 -3.99 4.60
CA VAL A 193 -4.10 -4.11 3.16
C VAL A 193 -2.61 -4.16 2.88
N PHE A 194 -2.18 -5.02 1.95
CA PHE A 194 -0.78 -5.16 1.58
C PHE A 194 -0.62 -5.58 0.11
N GLY A 195 0.54 -5.30 -0.46
CA GLY A 195 0.92 -5.61 -1.84
C GLY A 195 2.09 -6.59 -1.94
N HIS A 196 3.04 -6.28 -2.84
CA HIS A 196 4.33 -6.93 -3.03
C HIS A 196 4.29 -8.35 -3.63
N LEU A 197 3.29 -9.15 -3.33
CA LEU A 197 3.21 -10.54 -3.83
C LEU A 197 2.49 -10.56 -5.18
N HIS A 198 3.23 -10.93 -6.22
CA HIS A 198 2.72 -11.03 -7.58
C HIS A 198 2.37 -12.45 -7.98
N GLY A 199 1.49 -12.58 -8.96
CA GLY A 199 1.01 -13.86 -9.48
C GLY A 199 0.09 -14.59 -8.49
N GLU A 200 -0.05 -15.88 -8.68
CA GLU A 200 -0.84 -16.74 -7.78
C GLU A 200 -0.04 -17.03 -6.51
N ARG A 201 -0.13 -16.14 -5.52
CA ARG A 201 0.53 -16.29 -4.23
C ARG A 201 -0.49 -16.48 -3.12
N ARG A 202 -0.16 -17.40 -2.22
CA ARG A 202 -0.93 -17.57 -1.00
C ARG A 202 -0.60 -16.45 -0.01
N ALA A 203 -1.62 -15.80 0.53
CA ALA A 203 -1.51 -14.77 1.55
C ALA A 203 -2.53 -15.01 2.67
N VAL A 204 -2.30 -14.41 3.84
CA VAL A 204 -3.30 -14.44 4.93
C VAL A 204 -4.52 -13.62 4.53
N ASP A 205 -5.70 -14.08 4.92
CA ASP A 205 -6.99 -13.40 4.73
C ASP A 205 -7.49 -12.74 6.03
N ALA A 206 -6.87 -13.06 7.17
CA ALA A 206 -7.13 -12.43 8.46
C ALA A 206 -5.90 -12.45 9.37
N ILE A 207 -5.85 -11.49 10.30
CA ILE A 207 -4.87 -11.40 11.40
C ILE A 207 -5.68 -11.29 12.70
N GLY A 208 -5.79 -12.40 13.44
CA GLY A 208 -6.80 -12.52 14.48
C GLY A 208 -8.21 -12.37 13.87
N GLU A 209 -8.99 -11.41 14.37
CA GLU A 209 -10.33 -11.10 13.84
C GLU A 209 -10.31 -10.01 12.73
N THR A 210 -9.15 -9.40 12.46
CA THR A 210 -9.03 -8.32 11.49
C THR A 210 -8.88 -8.89 10.07
N PRO A 211 -9.78 -8.58 9.12
CA PRO A 211 -9.62 -8.97 7.72
C PRO A 211 -8.32 -8.42 7.12
N ALA A 212 -7.62 -9.25 6.35
CA ALA A 212 -6.38 -8.88 5.68
C ALA A 212 -6.48 -9.18 4.18
N TYR A 213 -6.00 -8.24 3.35
CA TYR A 213 -6.19 -8.30 1.92
C TYR A 213 -4.87 -8.11 1.18
N LEU A 214 -4.48 -9.10 0.38
CA LEU A 214 -3.51 -8.89 -0.69
C LEU A 214 -4.20 -8.09 -1.81
N VAL A 215 -3.63 -6.93 -2.14
CA VAL A 215 -4.21 -5.99 -3.09
C VAL A 215 -3.25 -5.63 -4.24
N ALA A 216 -2.29 -6.51 -4.55
CA ALA A 216 -1.43 -6.35 -5.71
C ALA A 216 -2.26 -6.30 -7.01
N ALA A 217 -1.96 -5.38 -7.90
CA ALA A 217 -2.77 -5.06 -9.07
C ALA A 217 -3.01 -6.26 -9.98
N ASP A 218 -2.00 -7.08 -10.23
CA ASP A 218 -2.11 -8.30 -11.04
C ASP A 218 -2.99 -9.36 -10.36
N ALA A 219 -2.91 -9.52 -9.04
CA ALA A 219 -3.78 -10.42 -8.29
C ALA A 219 -5.26 -9.97 -8.31
N LEU A 220 -5.50 -8.67 -8.46
CA LEU A 220 -6.83 -8.06 -8.57
C LEU A 220 -7.31 -7.88 -10.03
N SER A 221 -6.59 -8.41 -11.01
CA SER A 221 -6.87 -8.15 -12.43
C SER A 221 -6.95 -6.66 -12.77
N PHE A 222 -6.18 -5.83 -12.05
CA PHE A 222 -6.08 -4.37 -12.15
C PHE A 222 -7.35 -3.59 -11.78
N VAL A 223 -8.22 -4.17 -10.96
CA VAL A 223 -9.45 -3.52 -10.46
C VAL A 223 -9.33 -3.25 -8.96
N PRO A 224 -9.45 -2.00 -8.48
CA PRO A 224 -9.41 -1.70 -7.05
C PRO A 224 -10.41 -2.51 -6.23
N LYS A 225 -9.96 -3.12 -5.14
CA LYS A 225 -10.78 -3.93 -4.24
C LYS A 225 -11.48 -3.04 -3.22
N LEU A 226 -12.79 -3.22 -3.06
CA LEU A 226 -13.54 -2.59 -1.96
C LEU A 226 -13.11 -3.21 -0.62
N ILE A 227 -12.66 -2.35 0.30
CA ILE A 227 -12.16 -2.74 1.64
C ILE A 227 -13.20 -2.42 2.71
N LEU A 228 -13.73 -1.19 2.69
CA LEU A 228 -14.77 -0.76 3.63
C LEU A 228 -15.88 -0.01 2.88
N GLU A 229 -17.10 -0.29 3.28
CA GLU A 229 -18.28 0.46 2.91
C GLU A 229 -18.91 1.08 4.16
N LYS A 230 -19.34 2.34 4.04
CA LYS A 230 -19.94 3.07 5.15
C LYS A 230 -21.42 2.75 5.26
#